data_3df34c2740ee4aeed4bf93825ee7119f
#
_entry.id   3df34c2740ee4aeed4bf93825ee7119f
#
_cell.length_a   1.000
_cell.length_b   1.000
_cell.length_c   1.000
_cell.angle_alpha   90.00
_cell.angle_beta   90.00
_cell.angle_gamma   90.00
#
_symmetry.space_group_name_H-M   'P 1'
#
loop_
_entity.id
_entity.type
_entity.pdbx_description
1 polymer ?
#
loop_
_entity_poly.entity_id
_entity_poly.type
_entity_poly.pdbx_seq_one_letter_code
_entity_poly.pdbx_strand_id
1 'polypeptide(L)'
;MLGLFNLLPGLPLDGGLILKALVWQVSGSQKKGVQVASASGRALSMLMILLGGVLLWQGWGLNGLLLMLIGWFGLSANRSQTQMLQLQNVLRELKVEAAAGRRFRVLEADQTLRRLSQLRLTASEGEGPADWVLVCKSGRWVGWIDDQPLKLLPVQQWDQQRLEDHLRPLSELPSIVCSASLVEAVPAVEKASQGRLLVMSAAGLPSGTLDRMDVGDAVLKRLGVSLPSAILEEARKRNGYPLGLAMLPQMVQTMQAQSSDQDASSSSNS
;
A
#
# COMPACT_ATOMS: atom_id res chain seq x y z
N MET A 1 -38.99 -6.45 14.97
CA MET A 1 -38.92 -5.63 13.76
C MET A 1 -37.50 -5.41 13.26
N LEU A 2 -36.51 -5.06 14.11
CA LEU A 2 -35.10 -4.83 13.68
C LEU A 2 -34.44 -6.07 13.05
N GLY A 3 -34.70 -7.28 13.58
CA GLY A 3 -34.10 -8.51 13.04
C GLY A 3 -34.57 -8.87 11.62
N LEU A 4 -35.84 -8.61 11.30
CA LEU A 4 -36.40 -8.86 9.96
C LEU A 4 -35.77 -7.91 8.92
N PHE A 5 -35.46 -6.68 9.32
CA PHE A 5 -34.78 -5.70 8.48
C PHE A 5 -33.35 -6.11 8.14
N ASN A 6 -32.64 -6.70 9.11
CA ASN A 6 -31.26 -7.19 8.90
C ASN A 6 -31.19 -8.42 7.99
N LEU A 7 -32.29 -9.16 7.80
CA LEU A 7 -32.38 -10.31 6.89
C LEU A 7 -32.62 -9.93 5.43
N LEU A 8 -32.79 -8.64 5.11
CA LEU A 8 -32.92 -8.20 3.72
C LEU A 8 -31.66 -8.55 2.90
N PRO A 9 -31.84 -9.12 1.68
CA PRO A 9 -30.74 -9.64 0.88
C PRO A 9 -29.93 -8.53 0.23
N GLY A 10 -29.04 -7.87 1.00
CA GLY A 10 -28.19 -6.81 0.47
C GLY A 10 -27.12 -6.36 1.47
N LEU A 11 -25.89 -6.14 1.00
CA LEU A 11 -24.87 -5.49 1.82
C LEU A 11 -25.24 -4.02 2.08
N PRO A 12 -25.01 -3.49 3.31
CA PRO A 12 -24.22 -4.07 4.42
C PRO A 12 -25.01 -4.88 5.47
N LEU A 13 -26.21 -5.35 5.16
CA LEU A 13 -27.08 -6.08 6.09
C LEU A 13 -26.67 -7.56 6.22
N ASP A 14 -27.06 -8.22 7.30
CA ASP A 14 -26.74 -9.64 7.57
C ASP A 14 -27.26 -10.57 6.48
N GLY A 15 -28.46 -10.29 5.93
CA GLY A 15 -29.00 -10.99 4.77
C GLY A 15 -28.13 -10.92 3.51
N GLY A 16 -27.34 -9.83 3.36
CA GLY A 16 -26.35 -9.70 2.31
C GLY A 16 -25.17 -10.64 2.48
N LEU A 17 -24.76 -10.94 3.71
CA LEU A 17 -23.72 -11.93 4.01
C LEU A 17 -24.21 -13.35 3.70
N ILE A 18 -25.46 -13.66 4.03
CA ILE A 18 -26.10 -14.93 3.68
C ILE A 18 -26.15 -15.09 2.15
N LEU A 19 -26.61 -14.07 1.43
CA LEU A 19 -26.66 -14.07 -0.03
C LEU A 19 -25.27 -14.25 -0.64
N LYS A 20 -24.25 -13.56 -0.11
CA LYS A 20 -22.85 -13.74 -0.52
C LYS A 20 -22.40 -15.19 -0.36
N ALA A 21 -22.68 -15.82 0.79
CA ALA A 21 -22.30 -17.21 1.08
C ALA A 21 -23.01 -18.18 0.14
N LEU A 22 -24.30 -18.02 -0.09
CA LEU A 22 -25.08 -18.85 -1.01
C LEU A 22 -24.57 -18.74 -2.45
N VAL A 23 -24.35 -17.54 -2.94
CA VAL A 23 -23.83 -17.34 -4.30
C VAL A 23 -22.41 -17.88 -4.43
N TRP A 24 -21.59 -17.75 -3.40
CA TRP A 24 -20.26 -18.35 -3.38
C TRP A 24 -20.32 -19.87 -3.44
N GLN A 25 -21.18 -20.49 -2.64
CA GLN A 25 -21.36 -21.95 -2.62
C GLN A 25 -21.80 -22.49 -3.98
N VAL A 26 -22.73 -21.81 -4.66
CA VAL A 26 -23.25 -22.23 -5.97
C VAL A 26 -22.30 -21.92 -7.12
N SER A 27 -21.61 -20.77 -7.09
CA SER A 27 -20.76 -20.30 -8.21
C SER A 27 -19.29 -20.67 -8.08
N GLY A 28 -18.85 -21.19 -6.91
CA GLY A 28 -17.44 -21.47 -6.60
C GLY A 28 -16.54 -20.21 -6.52
N SER A 29 -17.13 -19.00 -6.69
CA SER A 29 -16.39 -17.76 -6.76
C SER A 29 -16.84 -16.74 -5.71
N GLN A 30 -15.97 -16.48 -4.75
CA GLN A 30 -16.21 -15.44 -3.73
C GLN A 30 -16.43 -14.04 -4.35
N LYS A 31 -15.73 -13.73 -5.45
CA LYS A 31 -15.90 -12.46 -6.18
C LYS A 31 -17.33 -12.29 -6.71
N LYS A 32 -17.92 -13.34 -7.28
CA LYS A 32 -19.32 -13.31 -7.74
C LYS A 32 -20.29 -13.13 -6.59
N GLY A 33 -20.06 -13.81 -5.46
CA GLY A 33 -20.88 -13.64 -4.24
C GLY A 33 -20.92 -12.19 -3.76
N VAL A 34 -19.76 -11.55 -3.66
CA VAL A 34 -19.67 -10.13 -3.28
C VAL A 34 -20.36 -9.22 -4.29
N GLN A 35 -20.17 -9.44 -5.58
CA GLN A 35 -20.80 -8.63 -6.64
C GLN A 35 -22.33 -8.70 -6.59
N VAL A 36 -22.90 -9.90 -6.45
CA VAL A 36 -24.35 -10.09 -6.38
C VAL A 36 -24.92 -9.46 -5.12
N ALA A 37 -24.30 -9.69 -3.96
CA ALA A 37 -24.74 -9.14 -2.68
C ALA A 37 -24.64 -7.59 -2.67
N SER A 38 -23.60 -7.00 -3.28
CA SER A 38 -23.48 -5.55 -3.44
C SER A 38 -24.49 -4.98 -4.42
N ALA A 39 -24.79 -5.67 -5.50
CA ALA A 39 -25.77 -5.26 -6.49
C ALA A 39 -27.18 -5.27 -5.90
N SER A 40 -27.56 -6.32 -5.15
CA SER A 40 -28.83 -6.41 -4.47
C SER A 40 -29.01 -5.32 -3.40
N GLY A 41 -27.95 -5.04 -2.61
CA GLY A 41 -27.97 -3.96 -1.63
C GLY A 41 -28.17 -2.58 -2.27
N ARG A 42 -27.52 -2.33 -3.43
CA ARG A 42 -27.74 -1.08 -4.19
C ARG A 42 -29.16 -0.97 -4.72
N ALA A 43 -29.69 -2.05 -5.31
CA ALA A 43 -31.06 -2.09 -5.82
C ALA A 43 -32.08 -1.83 -4.70
N LEU A 44 -31.91 -2.47 -3.54
CA LEU A 44 -32.76 -2.28 -2.37
C LEU A 44 -32.67 -0.83 -1.84
N SER A 45 -31.48 -0.27 -1.74
CA SER A 45 -31.30 1.12 -1.31
C SER A 45 -31.94 2.12 -2.28
N MET A 46 -31.81 1.91 -3.59
CA MET A 46 -32.48 2.72 -4.60
C MET A 46 -34.00 2.62 -4.50
N LEU A 47 -34.51 1.40 -4.29
CA LEU A 47 -35.96 1.18 -4.10
C LEU A 47 -36.47 1.95 -2.89
N MET A 48 -35.73 1.92 -1.77
CA MET A 48 -36.11 2.68 -0.56
C MET A 48 -36.11 4.18 -0.80
N ILE A 49 -35.15 4.72 -1.55
CA ILE A 49 -35.12 6.14 -1.90
C ILE A 49 -36.33 6.51 -2.78
N LEU A 50 -36.65 5.68 -3.77
CA LEU A 50 -37.79 5.92 -4.66
C LEU A 50 -39.10 5.84 -3.89
N LEU A 51 -39.31 4.82 -3.07
CA LEU A 51 -40.52 4.69 -2.22
C LEU A 51 -40.65 5.86 -1.24
N GLY A 52 -39.51 6.26 -0.62
CA GLY A 52 -39.51 7.44 0.26
C GLY A 52 -39.90 8.71 -0.46
N GLY A 53 -39.47 8.91 -1.71
CA GLY A 53 -39.85 10.01 -2.57
C GLY A 53 -41.35 10.01 -2.91
N VAL A 54 -41.95 8.85 -3.21
CA VAL A 54 -43.38 8.70 -3.46
C VAL A 54 -44.21 9.01 -2.21
N LEU A 55 -43.75 8.51 -1.03
CA LEU A 55 -44.43 8.81 0.25
C LEU A 55 -44.40 10.31 0.58
N LEU A 56 -43.27 10.98 0.32
CA LEU A 56 -43.16 12.43 0.44
C LEU A 56 -44.17 13.15 -0.44
N TRP A 57 -44.31 12.73 -1.69
CA TRP A 57 -45.29 13.30 -2.64
C TRP A 57 -46.74 13.10 -2.15
N GLN A 58 -47.04 11.98 -1.49
CA GLN A 58 -48.37 11.67 -0.95
C GLN A 58 -48.68 12.40 0.37
N GLY A 59 -47.77 13.25 0.87
CA GLY A 59 -47.96 14.00 2.11
C GLY A 59 -47.55 13.30 3.39
N TRP A 60 -46.91 12.10 3.30
CA TRP A 60 -46.39 11.35 4.47
C TRP A 60 -44.97 11.84 4.84
N GLY A 61 -44.79 13.15 5.03
CA GLY A 61 -43.55 13.88 5.04
C GLY A 61 -42.44 13.23 5.87
N LEU A 62 -42.67 12.95 7.16
CA LEU A 62 -41.63 12.42 8.05
C LEU A 62 -41.22 10.98 7.70
N ASN A 63 -42.19 10.13 7.38
CA ASN A 63 -41.94 8.72 7.04
C ASN A 63 -41.22 8.58 5.70
N GLY A 64 -41.60 9.38 4.70
CA GLY A 64 -40.92 9.40 3.41
C GLY A 64 -39.48 9.88 3.52
N LEU A 65 -39.22 10.93 4.30
CA LEU A 65 -37.87 11.44 4.54
C LEU A 65 -37.00 10.39 5.24
N LEU A 66 -37.55 9.72 6.25
CA LEU A 66 -36.82 8.70 7.02
C LEU A 66 -36.46 7.51 6.13
N LEU A 67 -37.35 7.07 5.26
CA LEU A 67 -37.10 5.98 4.31
C LEU A 67 -36.03 6.36 3.28
N MET A 68 -36.05 7.60 2.78
CA MET A 68 -35.00 8.13 1.90
C MET A 68 -33.62 8.16 2.57
N LEU A 69 -33.56 8.62 3.83
CA LEU A 69 -32.31 8.65 4.61
C LEU A 69 -31.75 7.25 4.82
N ILE A 70 -32.59 6.27 5.15
CA ILE A 70 -32.17 4.87 5.30
C ILE A 70 -31.61 4.33 3.97
N GLY A 71 -32.29 4.57 2.86
CA GLY A 71 -31.82 4.18 1.53
C GLY A 71 -30.49 4.86 1.15
N TRP A 72 -30.36 6.15 1.43
CA TRP A 72 -29.11 6.90 1.23
C TRP A 72 -27.95 6.33 2.06
N PHE A 73 -28.20 6.06 3.34
CA PHE A 73 -27.21 5.45 4.23
C PHE A 73 -26.77 4.07 3.75
N GLY A 74 -27.74 3.21 3.33
CA GLY A 74 -27.44 1.89 2.76
C GLY A 74 -26.59 1.97 1.49
N LEU A 75 -26.89 2.94 0.60
CA LEU A 75 -26.10 3.16 -0.61
C LEU A 75 -24.68 3.62 -0.30
N SER A 76 -24.52 4.51 0.67
CA SER A 76 -23.22 5.03 1.12
C SER A 76 -22.36 3.93 1.77
N ALA A 77 -22.96 3.16 2.67
CA ALA A 77 -22.27 2.05 3.34
C ALA A 77 -21.82 0.95 2.35
N ASN A 78 -22.64 0.64 1.35
CA ASN A 78 -22.29 -0.32 0.30
C ASN A 78 -21.08 0.14 -0.54
N ARG A 79 -21.02 1.44 -0.87
CA ARG A 79 -19.85 2.01 -1.60
C ARG A 79 -18.55 1.89 -0.79
N SER A 80 -18.57 2.24 0.48
CA SER A 80 -17.39 2.19 1.36
C SER A 80 -16.87 0.76 1.49
N GLN A 81 -17.74 -0.22 1.65
CA GLN A 81 -17.35 -1.63 1.76
C GLN A 81 -16.74 -2.17 0.46
N THR A 82 -17.29 -1.78 -0.69
CA THR A 82 -16.75 -2.20 -1.99
C THR A 82 -15.36 -1.61 -2.23
N GLN A 83 -15.15 -0.35 -1.89
CA GLN A 83 -13.83 0.31 -2.00
C GLN A 83 -12.78 -0.36 -1.12
N MET A 84 -13.16 -0.72 0.12
CA MET A 84 -12.25 -1.42 1.03
C MET A 84 -11.80 -2.78 0.48
N LEU A 85 -12.74 -3.56 -0.05
CA LEU A 85 -12.43 -4.86 -0.67
C LEU A 85 -11.56 -4.72 -1.93
N GLN A 86 -11.81 -3.68 -2.75
CA GLN A 86 -10.97 -3.38 -3.90
C GLN A 86 -9.53 -3.07 -3.49
N LEU A 87 -9.35 -2.25 -2.47
CA LEU A 87 -8.04 -1.89 -1.96
C LEU A 87 -7.28 -3.11 -1.41
N GLN A 88 -7.97 -3.99 -0.65
CA GLN A 88 -7.38 -5.24 -0.17
C GLN A 88 -6.93 -6.16 -1.31
N ASN A 89 -7.74 -6.29 -2.37
CA ASN A 89 -7.38 -7.08 -3.54
C ASN A 89 -6.17 -6.50 -4.27
N VAL A 90 -6.13 -5.17 -4.45
CA VAL A 90 -5.00 -4.48 -5.07
C VAL A 90 -3.70 -4.75 -4.30
N LEU A 91 -3.72 -4.66 -2.97
CA LEU A 91 -2.55 -4.92 -2.13
C LEU A 91 -2.04 -6.36 -2.22
N ARG A 92 -2.95 -7.33 -2.38
CA ARG A 92 -2.59 -8.76 -2.56
C ARG A 92 -2.05 -9.06 -3.95
N GLU A 93 -2.62 -8.44 -4.99
CA GLU A 93 -2.26 -8.69 -6.38
C GLU A 93 -0.99 -7.95 -6.82
N LEU A 94 -0.75 -6.74 -6.28
CA LEU A 94 0.42 -5.95 -6.63
C LEU A 94 1.68 -6.50 -5.97
N LYS A 95 2.69 -6.71 -6.81
CA LYS A 95 4.04 -7.08 -6.38
C LYS A 95 4.91 -5.85 -6.20
N VAL A 96 5.95 -6.00 -5.39
CA VAL A 96 6.97 -4.99 -5.12
C VAL A 96 7.60 -4.47 -6.41
N GLU A 97 7.84 -5.33 -7.40
CA GLU A 97 8.42 -4.92 -8.70
C GLU A 97 7.61 -3.86 -9.45
N ALA A 98 6.28 -3.88 -9.30
CA ALA A 98 5.41 -2.90 -9.94
C ALA A 98 5.38 -1.54 -9.21
N ALA A 99 5.79 -1.51 -7.95
CA ALA A 99 5.84 -0.31 -7.12
C ALA A 99 7.25 0.28 -7.00
N ALA A 100 8.30 -0.55 -7.17
CA ALA A 100 9.68 -0.17 -6.92
C ALA A 100 10.14 0.97 -7.85
N GLY A 101 10.75 1.98 -7.24
CA GLY A 101 11.49 3.03 -7.92
C GLY A 101 13.00 2.75 -7.89
N ARG A 102 13.77 3.36 -8.78
CA ARG A 102 15.24 3.27 -8.74
C ARG A 102 15.82 4.53 -8.09
N ARG A 103 15.95 4.48 -6.76
CA ARG A 103 16.46 5.60 -5.96
C ARG A 103 17.67 5.19 -5.13
N PHE A 104 18.69 4.76 -5.80
CA PHE A 104 20.03 4.63 -5.27
C PHE A 104 21.02 5.12 -6.32
N ARG A 105 22.16 5.58 -5.84
CA ARG A 105 23.29 5.96 -6.68
C ARG A 105 24.30 4.83 -6.68
N VAL A 106 25.06 4.71 -7.75
CA VAL A 106 26.08 3.69 -7.89
C VAL A 106 27.42 4.38 -8.08
N LEU A 107 28.40 3.97 -7.28
CA LEU A 107 29.79 4.39 -7.40
C LEU A 107 30.70 3.17 -7.53
N GLU A 108 31.84 3.34 -8.18
CA GLU A 108 32.89 2.30 -8.24
C GLU A 108 33.72 2.33 -6.97
N ALA A 109 34.18 1.14 -6.54
CA ALA A 109 34.88 0.94 -5.27
C ALA A 109 36.23 1.67 -5.19
N ASP A 110 36.88 1.89 -6.33
CA ASP A 110 38.15 2.58 -6.48
C ASP A 110 38.04 4.13 -6.41
N GLN A 111 36.79 4.64 -6.49
CA GLN A 111 36.56 6.09 -6.36
C GLN A 111 36.83 6.57 -4.93
N THR A 112 37.06 7.88 -4.80
CA THR A 112 37.44 8.51 -3.52
C THR A 112 36.23 9.07 -2.76
N LEU A 113 36.40 9.35 -1.47
CA LEU A 113 35.39 10.05 -0.65
C LEU A 113 35.04 11.43 -1.20
N ARG A 114 35.97 12.09 -1.91
CA ARG A 114 35.69 13.34 -2.63
C ARG A 114 34.54 13.16 -3.63
N ARG A 115 34.53 12.04 -4.35
CA ARG A 115 33.46 11.75 -5.31
C ARG A 115 32.08 11.56 -4.60
N LEU A 116 32.08 10.87 -3.46
CA LEU A 116 30.88 10.74 -2.62
C LEU A 116 30.38 12.12 -2.16
N SER A 117 31.26 12.99 -1.69
CA SER A 117 30.94 14.36 -1.28
C SER A 117 30.31 15.18 -2.42
N GLN A 118 30.91 15.12 -3.62
CA GLN A 118 30.36 15.79 -4.80
C GLN A 118 28.95 15.27 -5.14
N LEU A 119 28.74 13.95 -5.08
CA LEU A 119 27.45 13.34 -5.31
C LEU A 119 26.39 13.87 -4.32
N ARG A 120 26.77 14.00 -3.04
CA ARG A 120 25.88 14.53 -1.99
C ARG A 120 25.54 15.99 -2.18
N LEU A 121 26.50 16.81 -2.57
CA LEU A 121 26.26 18.23 -2.86
C LEU A 121 25.28 18.42 -4.03
N THR A 122 25.44 17.64 -5.10
CA THR A 122 24.54 17.70 -6.25
C THR A 122 23.12 17.19 -5.93
N ALA A 123 23.00 16.27 -4.96
CA ALA A 123 21.72 15.71 -4.54
C ALA A 123 21.00 16.58 -3.49
N SER A 124 21.69 17.50 -2.81
CA SER A 124 21.15 18.33 -1.71
C SER A 124 20.09 19.35 -2.15
N GLU A 125 19.86 19.55 -3.44
CA GLU A 125 18.82 20.43 -3.96
C GLU A 125 17.40 19.83 -3.82
N GLY A 126 17.26 18.57 -3.40
CA GLY A 126 15.99 17.90 -3.11
C GLY A 126 15.79 17.68 -1.62
N GLU A 127 14.73 18.25 -1.05
CA GLU A 127 14.34 18.08 0.37
C GLU A 127 13.77 16.68 0.66
N GLY A 128 14.52 15.62 0.43
CA GLY A 128 14.09 14.23 0.72
C GLY A 128 15.19 13.44 1.43
N PRO A 129 14.91 12.26 1.98
CA PRO A 129 15.96 11.41 2.53
C PRO A 129 16.96 11.07 1.43
N ALA A 130 18.25 11.27 1.76
CA ALA A 130 19.34 11.05 0.81
C ALA A 130 19.28 9.65 0.17
N ASP A 131 19.51 9.58 -1.13
CA ASP A 131 19.58 8.31 -1.85
C ASP A 131 20.70 7.43 -1.26
N TRP A 132 20.46 6.13 -1.19
CA TRP A 132 21.52 5.18 -0.85
C TRP A 132 22.58 5.17 -1.94
N VAL A 133 23.83 5.06 -1.52
CA VAL A 133 24.96 4.90 -2.43
C VAL A 133 25.44 3.47 -2.34
N LEU A 134 25.13 2.70 -3.38
CA LEU A 134 25.60 1.34 -3.54
C LEU A 134 26.93 1.36 -4.29
N VAL A 135 27.82 0.47 -3.90
CA VAL A 135 29.18 0.42 -4.47
C VAL A 135 29.37 -0.89 -5.22
N CYS A 136 29.92 -0.78 -6.43
CA CYS A 136 30.31 -1.92 -7.25
C CYS A 136 31.83 -1.94 -7.51
N LYS A 137 32.34 -3.12 -7.81
CA LYS A 137 33.73 -3.33 -8.23
C LYS A 137 33.72 -4.28 -9.41
N SER A 138 34.15 -3.81 -10.56
CA SER A 138 34.16 -4.61 -11.80
C SER A 138 32.81 -5.28 -12.10
N GLY A 139 31.70 -4.52 -11.96
CA GLY A 139 30.35 -4.98 -12.24
C GLY A 139 29.73 -5.88 -11.15
N ARG A 140 30.39 -6.10 -10.01
CA ARG A 140 29.87 -6.85 -8.87
C ARG A 140 29.53 -5.90 -7.72
N TRP A 141 28.38 -6.08 -7.09
CA TRP A 141 27.99 -5.36 -5.89
C TRP A 141 28.86 -5.79 -4.71
N VAL A 142 29.57 -4.82 -4.10
CA VAL A 142 30.48 -5.09 -2.97
C VAL A 142 29.98 -4.54 -1.65
N GLY A 143 29.06 -3.57 -1.68
CA GLY A 143 28.52 -3.01 -0.46
C GLY A 143 27.74 -1.71 -0.72
N TRP A 144 27.53 -0.98 0.34
CA TRP A 144 27.00 0.38 0.32
C TRP A 144 27.83 1.28 1.22
N ILE A 145 27.69 2.57 1.05
CA ILE A 145 28.41 3.54 1.87
C ILE A 145 27.44 4.61 2.39
N ASP A 146 27.58 4.97 3.66
CA ASP A 146 26.89 6.08 4.30
C ASP A 146 27.74 7.34 4.32
N ASP A 147 27.26 8.37 4.99
CA ASP A 147 27.97 9.66 5.12
C ASP A 147 28.90 9.71 6.34
N GLN A 148 29.04 8.63 7.09
CA GLN A 148 29.90 8.59 8.27
C GLN A 148 31.36 8.92 7.98
N PRO A 149 31.99 8.38 6.93
CA PRO A 149 33.39 8.70 6.60
C PRO A 149 33.59 10.19 6.29
N LEU A 150 32.61 10.83 5.66
CA LEU A 150 32.67 12.28 5.38
C LEU A 150 32.62 13.14 6.63
N LYS A 151 32.00 12.65 7.70
CA LYS A 151 31.88 13.33 8.99
C LYS A 151 33.10 13.11 9.88
N LEU A 152 33.73 11.96 9.79
CA LEU A 152 34.82 11.54 10.66
C LEU A 152 36.20 11.96 10.13
N LEU A 153 36.36 12.01 8.81
CA LEU A 153 37.65 12.27 8.19
C LEU A 153 37.80 13.73 7.73
N PRO A 154 38.96 14.36 7.93
CA PRO A 154 39.24 15.69 7.43
C PRO A 154 39.15 15.75 5.90
N VAL A 155 38.64 16.87 5.39
CA VAL A 155 38.41 17.09 3.94
C VAL A 155 39.69 16.90 3.10
N GLN A 156 40.86 17.18 3.68
CA GLN A 156 42.17 17.03 3.01
C GLN A 156 42.52 15.57 2.72
N GLN A 157 41.93 14.61 3.43
CA GLN A 157 42.17 13.18 3.25
C GLN A 157 41.22 12.54 2.25
N TRP A 158 40.13 13.20 1.86
CA TRP A 158 39.08 12.62 1.02
C TRP A 158 39.56 12.18 -0.37
N ASP A 159 40.61 12.80 -0.90
CA ASP A 159 41.20 12.42 -2.18
C ASP A 159 42.08 11.17 -2.10
N GLN A 160 42.54 10.84 -0.89
CA GLN A 160 43.42 9.68 -0.66
C GLN A 160 42.65 8.46 -0.17
N GLN A 161 41.45 8.65 0.37
CA GLN A 161 40.61 7.58 0.91
C GLN A 161 39.68 7.01 -0.17
N ARG A 162 39.74 5.71 -0.41
CA ARG A 162 38.91 5.01 -1.37
C ARG A 162 37.59 4.58 -0.72
N LEU A 163 36.54 4.42 -1.53
CA LEU A 163 35.26 3.97 -1.04
C LEU A 163 35.34 2.54 -0.50
N GLU A 164 36.20 1.68 -1.11
CA GLU A 164 36.36 0.29 -0.69
C GLU A 164 36.83 0.13 0.77
N ASP A 165 37.51 1.13 1.32
CA ASP A 165 38.01 1.11 2.71
C ASP A 165 36.91 1.41 3.75
N HIS A 166 35.74 1.86 3.30
CA HIS A 166 34.64 2.32 4.15
C HIS A 166 33.30 1.66 3.84
N LEU A 167 33.32 0.53 3.14
CA LEU A 167 32.12 -0.19 2.74
C LEU A 167 31.43 -0.86 3.92
N ARG A 168 30.11 -0.86 3.85
CA ARG A 168 29.23 -1.64 4.70
C ARG A 168 28.53 -2.73 3.87
N PRO A 169 28.30 -3.92 4.44
CA PRO A 169 27.66 -5.01 3.71
C PRO A 169 26.21 -4.65 3.34
N LEU A 170 25.76 -5.02 2.13
CA LEU A 170 24.39 -4.79 1.67
C LEU A 170 23.33 -5.42 2.58
N SER A 171 23.68 -6.48 3.32
CA SER A 171 22.81 -7.16 4.28
C SER A 171 22.37 -6.27 5.47
N GLU A 172 23.05 -5.17 5.73
CA GLU A 172 22.64 -4.20 6.74
C GLU A 172 21.45 -3.33 6.27
N LEU A 173 21.23 -3.22 4.96
CA LEU A 173 20.09 -2.49 4.45
C LEU A 173 18.84 -3.37 4.56
N PRO A 174 17.74 -2.80 5.10
CA PRO A 174 16.47 -3.50 5.08
C PRO A 174 16.06 -3.78 3.64
N SER A 175 15.79 -5.04 3.33
CA SER A 175 15.55 -5.46 1.94
C SER A 175 14.30 -6.33 1.81
N ILE A 176 13.76 -6.37 0.59
CA ILE A 176 12.63 -7.20 0.21
C ILE A 176 12.84 -7.73 -1.21
N VAL A 177 12.32 -8.93 -1.50
CA VAL A 177 12.39 -9.50 -2.84
C VAL A 177 11.36 -8.84 -3.78
N CYS A 178 11.71 -8.66 -5.04
CA CYS A 178 10.84 -8.00 -6.03
C CYS A 178 9.50 -8.73 -6.26
N SER A 179 9.46 -10.05 -6.02
CA SER A 179 8.27 -10.88 -6.18
C SER A 179 7.31 -10.85 -4.99
N ALA A 180 7.70 -10.25 -3.86
CA ALA A 180 6.84 -10.13 -2.68
C ALA A 180 5.60 -9.28 -2.98
N SER A 181 4.51 -9.53 -2.24
CA SER A 181 3.28 -8.74 -2.31
C SER A 181 3.41 -7.40 -1.55
N LEU A 182 2.57 -6.42 -1.89
CA LEU A 182 2.53 -5.18 -1.11
C LEU A 182 2.01 -5.40 0.32
N VAL A 183 1.24 -6.47 0.56
CA VAL A 183 0.83 -6.89 1.93
C VAL A 183 2.03 -7.24 2.79
N GLU A 184 3.07 -7.84 2.22
CA GLU A 184 4.33 -8.14 2.91
C GLU A 184 5.23 -6.91 3.00
N ALA A 185 5.23 -6.07 1.96
CA ALA A 185 6.08 -4.90 1.86
C ALA A 185 5.72 -3.78 2.85
N VAL A 186 4.42 -3.51 3.05
CA VAL A 186 3.97 -2.41 3.93
C VAL A 186 4.52 -2.54 5.35
N PRO A 187 4.37 -3.68 6.07
CA PRO A 187 4.94 -3.82 7.41
C PRO A 187 6.46 -3.76 7.43
N ALA A 188 7.12 -4.22 6.38
CA ALA A 188 8.57 -4.17 6.27
C ALA A 188 9.07 -2.71 6.10
N VAL A 189 8.38 -1.90 5.29
CA VAL A 189 8.66 -0.45 5.15
C VAL A 189 8.44 0.29 6.46
N GLU A 190 7.38 -0.07 7.23
CA GLU A 190 7.10 0.56 8.52
C GLU A 190 8.17 0.24 9.58
N LYS A 191 8.71 -0.98 9.57
CA LYS A 191 9.78 -1.39 10.49
C LYS A 191 11.14 -0.80 10.12
N ALA A 192 11.35 -0.42 8.87
CA ALA A 192 12.60 0.15 8.40
C ALA A 192 12.81 1.56 8.98
N SER A 193 13.96 1.80 9.60
CA SER A 193 14.29 3.06 10.30
C SER A 193 14.16 4.31 9.41
N GLN A 194 14.43 4.16 8.12
CA GLN A 194 14.30 5.24 7.13
C GLN A 194 12.99 5.17 6.32
N GLY A 195 12.09 4.22 6.63
CA GLY A 195 10.86 4.00 5.87
C GLY A 195 11.10 3.59 4.41
N ARG A 196 12.23 2.92 4.14
CA ARG A 196 12.66 2.51 2.80
C ARG A 196 13.28 1.14 2.83
N LEU A 197 13.03 0.34 1.79
CA LEU A 197 13.61 -0.99 1.57
C LEU A 197 14.43 -1.02 0.29
N LEU A 198 15.50 -1.81 0.29
CA LEU A 198 16.22 -2.19 -0.92
C LEU A 198 15.47 -3.34 -1.58
N VAL A 199 15.12 -3.19 -2.85
CA VAL A 199 14.44 -4.24 -3.61
C VAL A 199 15.48 -5.12 -4.28
N MET A 200 15.39 -6.42 -3.98
CA MET A 200 16.30 -7.44 -4.51
C MET A 200 15.61 -8.22 -5.62
N SER A 201 16.30 -8.39 -6.74
CA SER A 201 15.84 -9.27 -7.81
C SER A 201 15.86 -10.75 -7.38
N ALA A 202 15.27 -11.63 -8.18
CA ALA A 202 15.33 -13.08 -7.96
C ALA A 202 16.77 -13.64 -7.93
N ALA A 203 17.71 -12.95 -8.57
CA ALA A 203 19.14 -13.29 -8.56
C ALA A 203 19.89 -12.75 -7.32
N GLY A 204 19.20 -12.14 -6.36
CA GLY A 204 19.83 -11.56 -5.17
C GLY A 204 20.60 -10.26 -5.45
N LEU A 205 20.30 -9.57 -6.54
CA LEU A 205 20.96 -8.32 -6.92
C LEU A 205 20.04 -7.12 -6.63
N PRO A 206 20.58 -5.97 -6.19
CA PRO A 206 19.83 -4.73 -6.06
C PRO A 206 19.17 -4.33 -7.38
N SER A 207 17.84 -4.17 -7.38
CA SER A 207 17.05 -3.79 -8.57
C SER A 207 16.34 -2.45 -8.41
N GLY A 208 16.04 -2.04 -7.18
CA GLY A 208 15.32 -0.81 -6.91
C GLY A 208 15.27 -0.48 -5.42
N THR A 209 14.44 0.48 -5.10
CA THR A 209 14.06 0.85 -3.73
C THR A 209 12.56 0.95 -3.64
N LEU A 210 12.02 0.76 -2.44
CA LEU A 210 10.60 0.91 -2.15
C LEU A 210 10.42 1.74 -0.89
N ASP A 211 9.69 2.84 -0.99
CA ASP A 211 9.30 3.66 0.16
C ASP A 211 7.76 3.74 0.28
N ARG A 212 7.28 4.41 1.35
CA ARG A 212 5.83 4.60 1.59
C ARG A 212 5.12 5.24 0.40
N MET A 213 5.81 6.18 -0.24
CA MET A 213 5.29 6.92 -1.38
C MET A 213 5.14 6.03 -2.61
N ASP A 214 6.14 5.18 -2.87
CA ASP A 214 6.12 4.25 -4.00
C ASP A 214 4.98 3.24 -3.86
N VAL A 215 4.77 2.70 -2.64
CA VAL A 215 3.63 1.84 -2.33
C VAL A 215 2.31 2.55 -2.61
N GLY A 216 2.16 3.76 -2.09
CA GLY A 216 0.93 4.54 -2.25
C GLY A 216 0.65 4.92 -3.70
N ASP A 217 1.65 5.35 -4.45
CA ASP A 217 1.54 5.71 -5.87
C ASP A 217 1.13 4.49 -6.73
N ALA A 218 1.74 3.33 -6.48
CA ALA A 218 1.39 2.08 -7.18
C ALA A 218 -0.06 1.66 -6.91
N VAL A 219 -0.52 1.77 -5.66
CA VAL A 219 -1.90 1.47 -5.28
C VAL A 219 -2.87 2.43 -5.96
N LEU A 220 -2.61 3.73 -5.92
CA LEU A 220 -3.46 4.74 -6.55
C LEU A 220 -3.54 4.56 -8.06
N LYS A 221 -2.40 4.34 -8.72
CA LYS A 221 -2.36 4.04 -10.17
C LYS A 221 -3.20 2.81 -10.53
N ARG A 222 -3.13 1.77 -9.71
CA ARG A 222 -3.93 0.55 -9.92
C ARG A 222 -5.42 0.78 -9.74
N LEU A 223 -5.80 1.73 -8.87
CA LEU A 223 -7.19 2.18 -8.68
C LEU A 223 -7.66 3.21 -9.73
N GLY A 224 -6.81 3.58 -10.69
CA GLY A 224 -7.12 4.55 -11.74
C GLY A 224 -6.99 6.00 -11.30
N VAL A 225 -6.32 6.26 -10.17
CA VAL A 225 -6.07 7.61 -9.65
C VAL A 225 -4.61 7.98 -9.89
N SER A 226 -4.36 8.99 -10.70
CA SER A 226 -3.01 9.56 -10.87
C SER A 226 -2.90 10.86 -10.09
N LEU A 227 -1.91 10.95 -9.21
CA LEU A 227 -1.60 12.18 -8.50
C LEU A 227 -0.60 13.03 -9.31
N PRO A 228 -0.73 14.37 -9.29
CA PRO A 228 0.29 15.26 -9.83
C PRO A 228 1.64 15.05 -9.15
N SER A 229 2.73 15.19 -9.90
CA SER A 229 4.10 15.00 -9.39
C SER A 229 4.41 15.88 -8.19
N ALA A 230 3.90 17.12 -8.16
CA ALA A 230 4.09 18.03 -7.02
C ALA A 230 3.53 17.49 -5.70
N ILE A 231 2.34 16.83 -5.73
CA ILE A 231 1.74 16.21 -4.53
C ILE A 231 2.56 14.99 -4.09
N LEU A 232 3.07 14.22 -5.06
CA LEU A 232 3.93 13.06 -4.79
C LEU A 232 5.25 13.49 -4.14
N GLU A 233 5.86 14.57 -4.61
CA GLU A 233 7.10 15.10 -4.04
C GLU A 233 6.89 15.65 -2.62
N GLU A 234 5.81 16.39 -2.40
CA GLU A 234 5.49 16.93 -1.07
C GLU A 234 5.23 15.81 -0.04
N ALA A 235 4.49 14.78 -0.41
CA ALA A 235 4.26 13.63 0.46
C ALA A 235 5.56 12.85 0.72
N ARG A 236 6.47 12.79 -0.27
CA ARG A 236 7.78 12.17 -0.12
C ARG A 236 8.68 12.92 0.85
N LYS A 237 8.67 14.26 0.82
CA LYS A 237 9.39 15.10 1.79
C LYS A 237 8.97 14.77 3.23
N ARG A 238 7.70 14.50 3.44
CA ARG A 238 7.14 14.12 4.75
C ARG A 238 7.36 12.65 5.12
N ASN A 239 7.99 11.86 4.24
CA ASN A 239 8.18 10.40 4.40
C ASN A 239 6.88 9.67 4.76
N GLY A 240 5.76 10.11 4.16
CA GLY A 240 4.41 9.62 4.41
C GLY A 240 3.78 8.89 3.22
N TYR A 241 2.60 8.33 3.45
CA TYR A 241 1.75 7.85 2.37
C TYR A 241 1.04 9.03 1.68
N PRO A 242 0.64 8.87 0.41
CA PRO A 242 -0.21 9.86 -0.26
C PRO A 242 -1.51 10.09 0.49
N LEU A 243 -2.12 11.26 0.29
CA LEU A 243 -3.41 11.61 0.87
C LEU A 243 -4.46 10.51 0.62
N GLY A 244 -5.17 10.11 1.67
CA GLY A 244 -6.19 9.06 1.64
C GLY A 244 -5.66 7.64 1.91
N LEU A 245 -4.36 7.41 1.91
CA LEU A 245 -3.75 6.09 2.16
C LEU A 245 -3.00 5.98 3.51
N ALA A 246 -3.15 6.96 4.40
CA ALA A 246 -2.51 6.95 5.71
C ALA A 246 -2.90 5.73 6.59
N MET A 247 -4.07 5.12 6.31
CA MET A 247 -4.55 3.93 7.03
C MET A 247 -4.03 2.60 6.45
N LEU A 248 -3.24 2.61 5.38
CA LEU A 248 -2.69 1.39 4.76
C LEU A 248 -1.98 0.46 5.75
N PRO A 249 -1.10 0.93 6.65
CA PRO A 249 -0.42 0.05 7.60
C PRO A 249 -1.39 -0.69 8.54
N GLN A 250 -2.38 0.02 9.08
CA GLN A 250 -3.39 -0.57 9.96
C GLN A 250 -4.25 -1.61 9.22
N MET A 251 -4.64 -1.30 7.98
CA MET A 251 -5.41 -2.21 7.16
C MET A 251 -4.63 -3.49 6.84
N VAL A 252 -3.35 -3.38 6.51
CA VAL A 252 -2.50 -4.54 6.23
C VAL A 252 -2.31 -5.39 7.50
N GLN A 253 -2.13 -4.78 8.67
CA GLN A 253 -2.06 -5.50 9.94
C GLN A 253 -3.34 -6.33 10.20
N THR A 254 -4.51 -5.73 9.97
CA THR A 254 -5.81 -6.44 10.11
C THR A 254 -5.93 -7.60 9.12
N MET A 255 -5.46 -7.42 7.89
CA MET A 255 -5.46 -8.49 6.87
C MET A 255 -4.53 -9.65 7.26
N GLN A 256 -3.37 -9.37 7.83
CA GLN A 256 -2.42 -10.40 8.30
C GLN A 256 -2.96 -11.16 9.52
N ALA A 257 -3.59 -10.46 10.47
CA ALA A 257 -4.22 -11.10 11.61
C ALA A 257 -5.35 -12.06 11.19
N GLN A 258 -6.19 -11.64 10.25
CA GLN A 258 -7.27 -12.50 9.72
C GLN A 258 -6.75 -13.74 8.96
N SER A 259 -5.64 -13.62 8.24
CA SER A 259 -5.04 -14.78 7.55
C SER A 259 -4.43 -15.77 8.55
N SER A 260 -3.80 -15.30 9.61
CA SER A 260 -3.22 -16.15 10.66
C SER A 260 -4.29 -16.96 11.43
N ASP A 261 -5.44 -16.33 11.71
CA ASP A 261 -6.56 -17.00 12.38
C ASP A 261 -7.22 -18.08 11.49
N GLN A 262 -7.27 -17.85 10.16
CA GLN A 262 -7.79 -18.84 9.21
C GLN A 262 -6.87 -20.06 9.10
N ASP A 263 -5.56 -19.86 9.08
CA ASP A 263 -4.57 -20.95 9.02
C ASP A 263 -4.57 -21.77 10.31
N ALA A 264 -4.71 -21.11 11.48
CA ALA A 264 -4.83 -21.79 12.78
C ALA A 264 -6.11 -22.64 12.89
N SER A 265 -7.23 -22.15 12.36
CA SER A 265 -8.50 -22.87 12.37
C SER A 265 -8.53 -24.06 11.39
N SER A 266 -7.80 -23.99 10.28
CA SER A 266 -7.68 -25.09 9.31
C SER A 266 -6.78 -26.22 9.82
N SER A 267 -5.75 -25.90 10.60
CA SER A 267 -4.82 -26.89 11.18
C SER A 267 -5.39 -27.64 12.38
N SER A 268 -6.42 -27.11 13.06
CA SER A 268 -7.09 -27.75 14.19
C SER A 268 -8.19 -28.76 13.75
N ASN A 269 -8.54 -28.79 12.47
CA ASN A 269 -9.58 -29.66 11.89
C ASN A 269 -9.01 -30.83 11.03
N SER A 270 -7.70 -30.99 11.01
CA SER A 270 -6.98 -32.11 10.38
C SER A 270 -6.43 -33.05 11.44
#